data_86b3211404566e971f6f8d03196be032
#
_entry.id   86b3211404566e971f6f8d03196be032
#
_cell.length_a   1.000
_cell.length_b   1.000
_cell.length_c   1.000
_cell.angle_alpha   90.00
_cell.angle_beta   90.00
_cell.angle_gamma   90.00
#
_symmetry.space_group_name_H-M   'P 1'
#
loop_
_entity.id
_entity.type
_entity.pdbx_description
1 polymer ?
#
loop_
_entity_poly.entity_id
_entity_poly.type
_entity_poly.pdbx_seq_one_letter_code
_entity_poly.pdbx_strand_id
1 'polypeptide(L)'
;MLLPKDTNAHGTIFGGVILSQIDLAGAVEARRYTDHSVVTVAMNGVEFKRPVYVGDLVSFYTRLVRLGRTSVRVKVEVEAQRSTHGQEIVQVTEAEVVYVAVDAEAQSVSLRPD
;
A
#
# COMPACT_ATOMS: atom_id res chain seq x y z
N MET A 1 -9.60 10.25 0.32
CA MET A 1 -9.70 10.89 1.65
C MET A 1 -10.27 9.90 2.65
N LEU A 2 -9.66 9.82 3.84
CA LEU A 2 -10.17 8.98 4.90
C LEU A 2 -11.28 9.72 5.65
N LEU A 3 -12.34 9.00 5.96
CA LEU A 3 -13.56 9.57 6.53
C LEU A 3 -13.62 9.36 8.05
N PRO A 4 -14.45 10.12 8.78
CA PRO A 4 -14.61 9.91 10.22
C PRO A 4 -14.98 8.47 10.60
N LYS A 5 -15.70 7.74 9.74
CA LYS A 5 -16.04 6.33 9.99
C LYS A 5 -14.80 5.42 10.07
N ASP A 6 -13.66 5.89 9.56
CA ASP A 6 -12.42 5.11 9.55
C ASP A 6 -11.59 5.34 10.81
N THR A 7 -12.12 6.04 11.81
CA THR A 7 -11.37 6.38 13.02
C THR A 7 -11.67 5.43 14.16
N ASN A 8 -10.77 5.44 15.15
CA ASN A 8 -10.97 4.82 16.44
C ASN A 8 -11.44 5.88 17.46
N ALA A 9 -11.58 5.47 18.73
CA ALA A 9 -12.05 6.36 19.80
C ALA A 9 -11.13 7.54 20.09
N HIS A 10 -9.90 7.54 19.59
CA HIS A 10 -8.90 8.59 19.79
C HIS A 10 -8.85 9.61 18.65
N GLY A 11 -9.73 9.48 17.66
CA GLY A 11 -9.73 10.38 16.50
C GLY A 11 -8.66 10.07 15.47
N THR A 12 -7.95 8.95 15.63
CA THR A 12 -6.95 8.51 14.63
C THR A 12 -7.57 7.48 13.70
N ILE A 13 -6.96 7.32 12.54
CA ILE A 13 -7.41 6.34 11.55
C ILE A 13 -6.87 4.95 11.95
N PHE A 14 -7.71 3.92 11.88
CA PHE A 14 -7.30 2.55 12.17
C PHE A 14 -6.16 2.11 11.25
N GLY A 15 -5.18 1.41 11.83
CA GLY A 15 -4.06 0.87 11.07
C GLY A 15 -4.51 -0.05 9.94
N GLY A 16 -5.58 -0.82 10.14
CA GLY A 16 -6.12 -1.70 9.10
C GLY A 16 -6.60 -0.93 7.87
N VAL A 17 -7.12 0.28 8.04
CA VAL A 17 -7.51 1.13 6.91
C VAL A 17 -6.27 1.53 6.11
N ILE A 18 -5.21 1.93 6.80
CA ILE A 18 -3.96 2.30 6.12
C ILE A 18 -3.36 1.08 5.41
N LEU A 19 -3.39 -0.09 6.03
CA LEU A 19 -2.88 -1.33 5.41
C LEU A 19 -3.64 -1.66 4.14
N SER A 20 -4.96 -1.50 4.13
CA SER A 20 -5.75 -1.76 2.92
C SER A 20 -5.40 -0.77 1.81
N GLN A 21 -5.15 0.49 2.15
CA GLN A 21 -4.74 1.49 1.17
C GLN A 21 -3.33 1.22 0.64
N ILE A 22 -2.42 0.73 1.48
CA ILE A 22 -1.09 0.29 1.06
C ILE A 22 -1.20 -0.82 0.03
N ASP A 23 -2.07 -1.79 0.30
CA ASP A 23 -2.28 -2.92 -0.61
C ASP A 23 -2.81 -2.45 -1.97
N LEU A 24 -3.78 -1.55 -1.97
CA LEU A 24 -4.31 -0.99 -3.21
C LEU A 24 -3.25 -0.20 -3.99
N ALA A 25 -2.49 0.64 -3.30
CA ALA A 25 -1.45 1.44 -3.95
C ALA A 25 -0.37 0.55 -4.55
N GLY A 26 0.06 -0.47 -3.79
CA GLY A 26 1.07 -1.41 -4.27
C GLY A 26 0.59 -2.21 -5.47
N ALA A 27 -0.69 -2.60 -5.48
CA ALA A 27 -1.27 -3.34 -6.61
C ALA A 27 -1.27 -2.51 -7.89
N VAL A 28 -1.53 -1.20 -7.79
CA VAL A 28 -1.46 -0.30 -8.94
C VAL A 28 -0.04 -0.31 -9.52
N GLU A 29 0.97 -0.24 -8.66
CA GLU A 29 2.36 -0.31 -9.12
C GLU A 29 2.68 -1.67 -9.72
N ALA A 30 2.25 -2.77 -9.09
CA ALA A 30 2.53 -4.12 -9.55
C ALA A 30 1.94 -4.37 -10.94
N ARG A 31 0.79 -3.82 -11.23
CA ARG A 31 0.12 -3.99 -12.53
C ARG A 31 0.88 -3.38 -13.69
N ARG A 32 1.86 -2.53 -13.43
CA ARG A 32 2.69 -1.96 -14.49
C ARG A 32 3.62 -3.01 -15.12
N TYR A 33 3.78 -4.16 -14.48
CA TYR A 33 4.77 -5.17 -14.86
C TYR A 33 4.15 -6.45 -15.38
N THR A 34 2.83 -6.51 -15.47
CA THR A 34 2.13 -7.69 -15.99
C THR A 34 0.74 -7.31 -16.48
N ASP A 35 0.25 -8.05 -17.48
CA ASP A 35 -1.12 -7.92 -17.95
C ASP A 35 -2.08 -8.85 -17.21
N HIS A 36 -1.54 -9.74 -16.39
CA HIS A 36 -2.35 -10.65 -15.58
C HIS A 36 -2.90 -9.96 -14.35
N SER A 37 -3.91 -10.57 -13.73
CA SER A 37 -4.35 -10.16 -12.40
C SER A 37 -3.25 -10.46 -11.40
N VAL A 38 -3.22 -9.70 -10.30
CA VAL A 38 -2.26 -9.95 -9.23
C VAL A 38 -3.00 -10.19 -7.93
N VAL A 39 -2.43 -11.05 -7.08
CA VAL A 39 -2.92 -11.29 -5.73
C VAL A 39 -1.82 -10.96 -4.74
N THR A 40 -2.21 -10.46 -3.58
CA THR A 40 -1.27 -10.15 -2.50
C THR A 40 -0.94 -11.43 -1.75
N VAL A 41 0.35 -11.75 -1.64
CA VAL A 41 0.78 -12.96 -0.94
C VAL A 41 1.54 -12.66 0.35
N ALA A 42 2.09 -11.46 0.49
CA ALA A 42 2.82 -11.09 1.71
C ALA A 42 2.88 -9.58 1.85
N MET A 43 2.91 -9.13 3.10
CA MET A 43 3.15 -7.73 3.43
C MET A 43 4.10 -7.73 4.63
N ASN A 44 5.27 -7.15 4.45
CA ASN A 44 6.37 -7.24 5.41
C ASN A 44 6.82 -5.86 5.87
N GLY A 45 7.41 -5.81 7.06
CA GLY A 45 8.06 -4.61 7.55
C GLY A 45 7.13 -3.48 7.95
N VAL A 46 5.87 -3.79 8.24
CA VAL A 46 4.90 -2.77 8.61
C VAL A 46 5.12 -2.36 10.06
N GLU A 47 5.42 -1.10 10.26
CA GLU A 47 5.55 -0.51 11.57
C GLU A 47 5.01 0.91 11.52
N PHE A 48 4.00 1.20 12.33
CA PHE A 48 3.40 2.53 12.38
C PHE A 48 4.21 3.44 13.28
N LYS A 49 4.86 4.43 12.71
CA LYS A 49 5.72 5.38 13.43
C LYS A 49 4.93 6.57 13.93
N ARG A 50 3.89 6.95 13.22
CA ARG A 50 3.05 8.10 13.54
C ARG A 50 1.60 7.77 13.20
N PRO A 51 0.63 8.30 13.98
CA PRO A 51 -0.78 8.12 13.67
C PRO A 51 -1.20 9.02 12.49
N VAL A 52 -2.32 8.65 11.88
CA VAL A 52 -3.00 9.49 10.90
C VAL A 52 -4.27 10.01 11.57
N TYR A 53 -4.52 11.32 11.46
CA TYR A 53 -5.70 11.94 12.01
C TYR A 53 -6.71 12.29 10.93
N VAL A 54 -7.98 12.39 11.31
CA VAL A 54 -9.01 12.86 10.41
C VAL A 54 -8.63 14.24 9.89
N GLY A 55 -8.74 14.43 8.59
CA GLY A 55 -8.37 15.69 7.93
C GLY A 55 -6.95 15.72 7.39
N ASP A 56 -6.11 14.79 7.78
CA ASP A 56 -4.76 14.71 7.22
C ASP A 56 -4.82 14.37 5.74
N LEU A 57 -3.93 14.98 4.96
CA LEU A 57 -3.71 14.56 3.58
C LEU A 57 -2.70 13.43 3.58
N VAL A 58 -3.13 12.25 3.16
CA VAL A 58 -2.29 11.04 3.17
C VAL A 58 -1.84 10.73 1.76
N SER A 59 -0.54 10.56 1.60
CA SER A 59 0.08 10.25 0.31
C SER A 59 0.77 8.90 0.37
N PHE A 60 0.62 8.14 -0.70
CA PHE A 60 1.21 6.81 -0.83
C PHE A 60 2.19 6.83 -2.00
N TYR A 61 3.45 6.53 -1.71
CA TYR A 61 4.51 6.50 -2.73
C TYR A 61 4.92 5.06 -2.93
N THR A 62 4.95 4.64 -4.18
CA THR A 62 5.28 3.26 -4.53
C THR A 62 6.54 3.21 -5.39
N ARG A 63 7.33 2.16 -5.22
CA ARG A 63 8.43 1.87 -6.13
C ARG A 63 8.66 0.37 -6.23
N LEU A 64 9.12 -0.04 -7.39
CA LEU A 64 9.50 -1.42 -7.63
C LEU A 64 10.74 -1.76 -6.82
N VAL A 65 10.72 -2.88 -6.10
CA VAL A 65 11.88 -3.40 -5.40
C VAL A 65 12.51 -4.54 -6.21
N ARG A 66 11.68 -5.49 -6.67
CA ARG A 66 12.20 -6.65 -7.37
C ARG A 66 11.11 -7.31 -8.21
N LEU A 67 11.52 -7.83 -9.38
CA LEU A 67 10.70 -8.71 -10.20
C LEU A 67 11.22 -10.13 -10.09
N GLY A 68 10.36 -11.07 -9.72
CA GLY A 68 10.62 -12.50 -9.87
C GLY A 68 9.97 -13.00 -11.16
N ARG A 69 9.96 -14.31 -11.37
CA ARG A 69 9.32 -14.87 -12.56
C ARG A 69 7.80 -14.66 -12.55
N THR A 70 7.19 -14.83 -11.39
CA THR A 70 5.74 -14.72 -11.21
C THR A 70 5.37 -13.60 -10.22
N SER A 71 6.34 -12.95 -9.59
CA SER A 71 6.10 -12.05 -8.48
C SER A 71 6.62 -10.65 -8.74
N VAL A 72 5.96 -9.69 -8.10
CA VAL A 72 6.38 -8.29 -8.07
C VAL A 72 6.48 -7.88 -6.60
N ARG A 73 7.63 -7.38 -6.19
CA ARG A 73 7.81 -6.83 -4.85
C ARG A 73 7.84 -5.31 -4.95
N VAL A 74 6.97 -4.66 -4.22
CA VAL A 74 6.77 -3.20 -4.25
C VAL A 74 6.98 -2.65 -2.85
N LYS A 75 7.69 -1.53 -2.74
CA LYS A 75 7.74 -0.78 -1.49
C LYS A 75 6.73 0.34 -1.55
N VAL A 76 5.94 0.48 -0.48
CA VAL A 76 4.96 1.56 -0.33
C VAL A 76 5.35 2.37 0.90
N GLU A 77 5.52 3.67 0.72
CA GLU A 77 5.79 4.60 1.79
C GLU A 77 4.59 5.50 1.97
N VAL A 78 4.20 5.76 3.23
CA VAL A 78 3.01 6.52 3.56
C VAL A 78 3.40 7.75 4.34
N GLU A 79 2.97 8.92 3.87
CA GLU A 79 3.16 10.20 4.53
C GLU A 79 1.81 10.82 4.84
N ALA A 80 1.74 11.60 5.92
CA ALA A 80 0.57 12.40 6.24
C ALA A 80 0.99 13.84 6.40
N GLN A 81 0.22 14.74 5.78
CA GLN A 81 0.37 16.19 5.96
C GLN A 81 -0.72 16.67 6.90
N ARG A 82 -0.32 17.26 8.01
CA ARG A 82 -1.27 17.74 9.04
C ARG A 82 -2.08 18.90 8.51
N SER A 83 -3.37 18.84 8.80
CA SER A 83 -4.28 19.90 8.33
C SER A 83 -4.31 21.10 9.26
N THR A 84 -4.02 20.90 10.55
CA THR A 84 -4.25 21.94 11.56
C THR A 84 -3.10 22.92 11.77
N HIS A 85 -1.88 22.52 11.51
CA HIS A 85 -0.70 23.39 11.62
C HIS A 85 0.05 23.41 10.30
N GLY A 86 -0.71 23.34 9.29
CA GLY A 86 -0.46 23.77 7.96
C GLY A 86 0.59 23.06 7.14
N GLN A 87 1.65 22.59 7.67
CA GLN A 87 2.75 22.19 6.79
C GLN A 87 3.57 21.01 7.30
N GLU A 88 3.23 20.49 8.45
CA GLU A 88 3.99 19.36 8.99
C GLU A 88 3.69 18.10 8.19
N ILE A 89 4.74 17.51 7.63
CA ILE A 89 4.66 16.21 6.93
C ILE A 89 5.36 15.21 7.80
N VAL A 90 4.69 14.10 8.10
CA VAL A 90 5.25 13.03 8.91
C VAL A 90 5.22 11.72 8.14
N GLN A 91 6.23 10.89 8.35
CA GLN A 91 6.23 9.54 7.82
C GLN A 91 5.42 8.65 8.75
N VAL A 92 4.35 8.06 8.20
CA VAL A 92 3.42 7.22 8.95
C VAL A 92 3.96 5.81 9.06
N THR A 93 4.25 5.21 7.93
CA THR A 93 4.74 3.84 7.85
C THR A 93 5.30 3.54 6.47
N GLU A 94 5.89 2.38 6.35
CA GLU A 94 6.28 1.81 5.06
C GLU A 94 6.09 0.31 5.11
N ALA A 95 5.95 -0.32 3.96
CA ALA A 95 5.80 -1.76 3.86
C ALA A 95 6.33 -2.25 2.53
N GLU A 96 6.79 -3.50 2.50
CA GLU A 96 7.05 -4.19 1.25
C GLU A 96 5.93 -5.19 1.02
N VAL A 97 5.31 -5.13 -0.14
CA VAL A 97 4.19 -5.99 -0.50
C VAL A 97 4.60 -6.86 -1.68
N VAL A 98 4.33 -8.14 -1.57
CA VAL A 98 4.63 -9.09 -2.65
C VAL A 98 3.32 -9.49 -3.32
N TYR A 99 3.29 -9.32 -4.62
CA TYR A 99 2.15 -9.71 -5.47
C TYR A 99 2.58 -10.81 -6.40
N VAL A 100 1.66 -11.73 -6.70
CA VAL A 100 1.90 -12.82 -7.64
C VAL A 100 0.87 -12.72 -8.76
N ALA A 101 1.35 -12.81 -10.00
CA ALA A 101 0.48 -12.83 -11.17
C ALA A 101 -0.26 -14.16 -11.23
N VAL A 102 -1.54 -14.10 -11.51
CA VAL A 102 -2.40 -15.29 -11.57
C VAL A 102 -3.27 -15.26 -12.81
N ASP A 103 -3.67 -16.45 -13.26
CA ASP A 103 -4.62 -16.61 -14.36
C ASP A 103 -6.06 -16.65 -13.83
N ALA A 104 -7.01 -16.95 -14.72
CA ALA A 104 -8.43 -16.99 -14.39
C ALA A 104 -8.77 -18.05 -13.34
N GLU A 105 -7.94 -19.08 -13.20
CA GLU A 105 -8.12 -20.15 -12.21
C GLU A 105 -7.30 -19.89 -10.93
N ALA A 106 -6.76 -18.69 -10.76
CA ALA A 106 -5.95 -18.29 -9.62
C ALA A 106 -4.63 -19.08 -9.49
N GLN A 107 -4.12 -19.59 -10.60
CA GLN A 107 -2.83 -20.27 -10.63
C GLN A 107 -1.75 -19.26 -10.99
N SER A 108 -0.57 -19.36 -10.36
CA SER A 108 0.51 -18.42 -10.63
C SER A 108 0.99 -18.56 -12.08
N VAL A 109 1.28 -17.43 -12.70
CA VAL A 109 1.76 -17.37 -14.08
C VAL A 109 2.94 -16.41 -14.17
N SER A 110 3.74 -16.57 -15.23
CA SER A 110 4.84 -15.63 -15.49
C SER A 110 4.28 -14.23 -15.69
N LEU A 111 5.01 -13.24 -15.22
CA LEU A 111 4.63 -11.83 -15.37
C LEU A 111 4.49 -11.44 -16.84
N ARG A 112 5.32 -12.02 -17.70
CA ARG A 112 5.36 -11.74 -19.13
C ARG A 112 5.01 -12.99 -19.91
N PRO A 113 4.33 -12.84 -21.04
CA PRO A 113 4.16 -13.99 -21.95
C PRO A 113 5.54 -14.45 -22.44
N ASP A 114 5.66 -15.74 -22.61
CA ASP A 114 6.90 -16.36 -23.12
C ASP A 114 7.11 -16.05 -24.61
#